data_2822bacbdf3b7cf87e2b12d929a59514
#
_entry.id   2822bacbdf3b7cf87e2b12d929a59514
#
_cell.length_a   1.000
_cell.length_b   1.000
_cell.length_c   1.000
_cell.angle_alpha   90.00
_cell.angle_beta   90.00
_cell.angle_gamma   90.00
#
_symmetry.space_group_name_H-M   'P 1'
#
loop_
_entity.id
_entity.type
_entity.pdbx_description
1 polymer ?
#
loop_
_entity_poly.entity_id
_entity_poly.type
_entity_poly.pdbx_seq_one_letter_code
_entity_poly.pdbx_strand_id
1 'polypeptide(L)'
;MENREQVLSMEDKKQGSTLENREQVLKEMYPEDILKFSENLTDGEIIVLQRVRKAVNEHLKPVVNDYWKRGEFPFEEFKHVAKTGLISDPALFENQPNQFMWRNTYFLFLAYDLYKFDASIATFFGVHAGLGYFSFLLGGSPEQQMRWLPKLQNFELQTCFALTEPEHGSDTAAGLSTTARREGDKWIINGEKRWIGGASSADLIPVYARDVEDNNVKCFIVEKGQKGLSVDDIDDKIALRIVQNGNIHLDNVEVLESNRLQKINGFKDVAKVLYATRAGVAYAGAGMMAGSLEAALEYTTNRVQFGKPIASFQLVQEKLARMQANAVNALALSARLAELQERGEFSEINASLAKMNNSLRLRETAALGREVCGGNGITLERNVARFFCDAEAIYSYEGTHEMNALIMGRKLTGISAFV
;
A
#
# COMPACT_ATOMS: atom_id res chain seq x y z
N MET A 1 -37.24 5.28 2.72
CA MET A 1 -36.83 4.45 1.59
C MET A 1 -37.06 5.21 0.30
N GLU A 2 -36.25 6.22 0.06
CA GLU A 2 -36.20 6.98 -1.21
C GLU A 2 -34.86 7.71 -1.21
N ASN A 3 -34.14 7.65 -2.33
CA ASN A 3 -32.88 8.31 -2.64
C ASN A 3 -31.55 7.55 -2.43
N ARG A 4 -31.44 6.35 -2.97
CA ARG A 4 -30.14 5.75 -3.33
C ARG A 4 -29.89 5.61 -4.85
N GLU A 5 -30.80 6.09 -5.68
CA GLU A 5 -30.71 5.94 -7.16
C GLU A 5 -30.32 7.18 -7.95
N GLN A 6 -29.88 8.26 -7.33
CA GLN A 6 -29.64 9.54 -8.02
C GLN A 6 -28.18 10.01 -8.08
N VAL A 7 -27.17 9.17 -8.08
CA VAL A 7 -25.76 9.59 -8.21
C VAL A 7 -25.02 8.97 -9.40
N LEU A 8 -25.65 8.11 -10.15
CA LEU A 8 -25.12 7.74 -11.47
C LEU A 8 -25.89 8.52 -12.52
N SER A 9 -25.24 9.49 -13.17
CA SER A 9 -25.83 10.18 -14.30
C SER A 9 -26.21 9.18 -15.40
N MET A 10 -27.23 9.49 -16.21
CA MET A 10 -27.62 8.61 -17.32
C MET A 10 -26.52 8.45 -18.38
N GLU A 11 -25.46 9.26 -18.32
CA GLU A 11 -24.25 9.14 -19.14
C GLU A 11 -23.35 8.01 -18.69
N ASP A 12 -23.22 7.75 -17.37
CA ASP A 12 -22.43 6.62 -16.85
C ASP A 12 -23.07 5.26 -17.11
N LYS A 13 -24.41 5.20 -17.25
CA LYS A 13 -25.15 3.95 -17.59
C LYS A 13 -25.08 3.57 -19.07
N LYS A 14 -24.62 4.48 -19.94
CA LYS A 14 -24.42 4.20 -21.40
C LYS A 14 -22.98 3.82 -21.74
N GLN A 15 -22.04 3.91 -20.81
CA GLN A 15 -20.62 3.55 -20.99
C GLN A 15 -20.31 2.08 -20.62
N GLY A 16 -21.26 1.20 -20.65
CA GLY A 16 -20.99 -0.23 -20.68
C GLY A 16 -20.50 -0.62 -22.05
N SER A 17 -19.21 -0.61 -22.26
CA SER A 17 -18.39 -1.26 -23.29
C SER A 17 -17.54 -0.32 -24.14
N THR A 18 -16.28 -0.64 -24.27
CA THR A 18 -15.24 -0.05 -25.14
C THR A 18 -14.99 1.43 -24.95
N LEU A 19 -13.89 1.74 -24.28
CA LEU A 19 -13.30 3.07 -24.26
C LEU A 19 -13.00 3.49 -25.70
N GLU A 20 -13.75 4.44 -26.23
CA GLU A 20 -13.35 5.09 -27.48
C GLU A 20 -11.93 5.63 -27.30
N ASN A 21 -11.02 5.22 -28.18
CA ASN A 21 -9.62 5.63 -28.14
C ASN A 21 -8.78 5.15 -26.91
N ARG A 22 -8.99 3.90 -26.48
CA ARG A 22 -8.30 3.26 -25.36
C ARG A 22 -6.78 3.46 -25.36
N GLU A 23 -6.10 3.30 -26.50
CA GLU A 23 -4.64 3.46 -26.61
C GLU A 23 -4.21 4.89 -26.25
N GLN A 24 -4.95 5.90 -26.71
CA GLN A 24 -4.66 7.29 -26.36
C GLN A 24 -4.88 7.56 -24.87
N VAL A 25 -5.95 7.02 -24.28
CA VAL A 25 -6.23 7.15 -22.83
C VAL A 25 -5.09 6.55 -22.00
N LEU A 26 -4.65 5.33 -22.32
CA LEU A 26 -3.54 4.69 -21.62
C LEU A 26 -2.21 5.45 -21.77
N LYS A 27 -1.93 5.98 -22.97
CA LYS A 27 -0.75 6.80 -23.22
C LYS A 27 -0.77 8.11 -22.42
N GLU A 28 -1.93 8.71 -22.22
CA GLU A 28 -2.08 9.92 -21.39
C GLU A 28 -1.97 9.60 -19.90
N MET A 29 -2.54 8.46 -19.47
CA MET A 29 -2.45 8.02 -18.09
C MET A 29 -1.04 7.58 -17.68
N TYR A 30 -0.33 6.89 -18.58
CA TYR A 30 0.97 6.25 -18.30
C TYR A 30 2.02 6.60 -19.36
N PRO A 31 2.39 7.88 -19.53
CA PRO A 31 3.35 8.28 -20.57
C PRO A 31 4.74 7.68 -20.36
N GLU A 32 5.08 7.30 -19.13
CA GLU A 32 6.33 6.63 -18.78
C GLU A 32 6.31 5.12 -19.06
N ASP A 33 5.15 4.50 -19.28
CA ASP A 33 5.01 3.05 -19.58
C ASP A 33 5.30 2.76 -21.07
N ILE A 34 6.54 2.95 -21.48
CA ILE A 34 6.98 2.74 -22.88
C ILE A 34 6.93 1.28 -23.33
N LEU A 35 6.79 0.33 -22.41
CA LEU A 35 6.62 -1.10 -22.69
C LEU A 35 5.17 -1.56 -22.66
N LYS A 36 4.23 -0.63 -22.44
CA LYS A 36 2.78 -0.82 -22.59
C LYS A 36 2.16 -1.89 -21.66
N PHE A 37 2.67 -2.03 -20.45
CA PHE A 37 2.10 -2.97 -19.47
C PHE A 37 0.67 -2.62 -19.08
N SER A 38 0.29 -1.34 -19.15
CA SER A 38 -1.08 -0.84 -18.91
C SER A 38 -2.11 -1.38 -19.91
N GLU A 39 -1.70 -1.88 -21.06
CA GLU A 39 -2.60 -2.52 -22.03
C GLU A 39 -3.27 -3.79 -21.46
N ASN A 40 -2.77 -4.37 -20.37
CA ASN A 40 -3.37 -5.51 -19.69
C ASN A 40 -4.56 -5.17 -18.78
N LEU A 41 -4.85 -3.87 -18.55
CA LEU A 41 -6.04 -3.44 -17.82
C LEU A 41 -7.31 -3.68 -18.64
N THR A 42 -8.43 -3.96 -18.01
CA THR A 42 -9.75 -3.97 -18.67
C THR A 42 -10.31 -2.55 -18.79
N ASP A 43 -11.30 -2.33 -19.63
CA ASP A 43 -11.93 -1.01 -19.77
C ASP A 43 -12.60 -0.56 -18.46
N GLY A 44 -13.24 -1.47 -17.74
CA GLY A 44 -13.80 -1.20 -16.41
C GLY A 44 -12.74 -0.75 -15.40
N GLU A 45 -11.60 -1.42 -15.37
CA GLU A 45 -10.47 -1.07 -14.52
C GLU A 45 -9.91 0.32 -14.87
N ILE A 46 -9.77 0.64 -16.15
CA ILE A 46 -9.31 1.96 -16.62
C ILE A 46 -10.26 3.06 -16.18
N ILE A 47 -11.57 2.86 -16.32
CA ILE A 47 -12.60 3.84 -15.90
C ILE A 47 -12.51 4.11 -14.38
N VAL A 48 -12.33 3.07 -13.57
CA VAL A 48 -12.15 3.24 -12.12
C VAL A 48 -10.88 4.01 -11.82
N LEU A 49 -9.74 3.67 -12.45
CA LEU A 49 -8.47 4.38 -12.27
C LEU A 49 -8.56 5.86 -12.69
N GLN A 50 -9.26 6.18 -13.78
CA GLN A 50 -9.51 7.57 -14.17
C GLN A 50 -10.28 8.33 -13.09
N ARG A 51 -11.34 7.75 -12.50
CA ARG A 51 -12.09 8.36 -11.39
C ARG A 51 -11.21 8.57 -10.15
N VAL A 52 -10.37 7.59 -9.80
CA VAL A 52 -9.42 7.71 -8.69
C VAL A 52 -8.45 8.86 -8.93
N ARG A 53 -7.82 8.92 -10.11
CA ARG A 53 -6.89 10.00 -10.48
C ARG A 53 -7.57 11.38 -10.42
N LYS A 54 -8.80 11.47 -10.92
CA LYS A 54 -9.58 12.71 -10.86
C LYS A 54 -9.78 13.15 -9.40
N ALA A 55 -10.25 12.26 -8.53
CA ALA A 55 -10.48 12.56 -7.13
C ALA A 55 -9.17 12.94 -6.39
N VAL A 56 -8.06 12.26 -6.67
CA VAL A 56 -6.73 12.60 -6.13
C VAL A 56 -6.31 14.01 -6.56
N ASN A 57 -6.44 14.34 -7.85
CA ASN A 57 -6.04 15.65 -8.38
C ASN A 57 -6.89 16.78 -7.83
N GLU A 58 -8.20 16.58 -7.67
CA GLU A 58 -9.15 17.60 -7.22
C GLU A 58 -9.11 17.83 -5.71
N HIS A 59 -8.91 16.77 -4.91
CA HIS A 59 -9.08 16.85 -3.46
C HIS A 59 -7.77 16.68 -2.67
N LEU A 60 -6.86 15.82 -3.06
CA LEU A 60 -5.63 15.57 -2.30
C LEU A 60 -4.46 16.43 -2.77
N LYS A 61 -4.26 16.57 -4.08
CA LYS A 61 -3.12 17.29 -4.64
C LYS A 61 -3.00 18.75 -4.13
N PRO A 62 -4.09 19.52 -3.96
CA PRO A 62 -4.01 20.90 -3.47
C PRO A 62 -3.55 21.02 -2.01
N VAL A 63 -3.76 19.98 -1.19
CA VAL A 63 -3.60 20.04 0.28
C VAL A 63 -2.47 19.20 0.86
N VAL A 64 -1.99 18.20 0.13
CA VAL A 64 -1.06 17.18 0.64
C VAL A 64 0.21 17.77 1.26
N ASN A 65 0.75 18.86 0.71
CA ASN A 65 1.94 19.51 1.24
C ASN A 65 1.70 20.13 2.62
N ASP A 66 0.52 20.71 2.85
CA ASP A 66 0.20 21.31 4.14
C ASP A 66 -0.05 20.23 5.20
N TYR A 67 -0.69 19.14 4.84
CA TYR A 67 -0.82 17.97 5.71
C TYR A 67 0.56 17.35 6.01
N TRP A 68 1.43 17.24 4.99
CA TRP A 68 2.79 16.71 5.19
C TRP A 68 3.61 17.55 6.17
N LYS A 69 3.50 18.91 6.11
CA LYS A 69 4.14 19.81 7.09
C LYS A 69 3.66 19.54 8.52
N ARG A 70 2.35 19.34 8.72
CA ARG A 70 1.75 19.10 10.01
C ARG A 70 1.91 17.67 10.54
N GLY A 71 2.21 16.72 9.65
CA GLY A 71 2.24 15.30 10.01
C GLY A 71 0.85 14.69 10.21
N GLU A 72 -0.19 15.28 9.61
CA GLU A 72 -1.59 14.86 9.73
C GLU A 72 -2.08 14.19 8.46
N PHE A 73 -3.02 13.24 8.58
CA PHE A 73 -3.62 12.60 7.41
C PHE A 73 -4.87 13.36 6.93
N PRO A 74 -5.05 13.61 5.61
CA PRO A 74 -6.18 14.34 5.03
C PRO A 74 -7.44 13.45 4.94
N PHE A 75 -8.03 13.06 6.07
CA PHE A 75 -9.15 12.12 6.11
C PHE A 75 -10.38 12.62 5.34
N GLU A 76 -10.71 13.90 5.45
CA GLU A 76 -11.90 14.45 4.80
C GLU A 76 -11.73 14.46 3.28
N GLU A 77 -10.57 14.84 2.78
CA GLU A 77 -10.24 14.84 1.37
C GLU A 77 -10.11 13.41 0.81
N PHE A 78 -9.54 12.49 1.61
CA PHE A 78 -9.43 11.08 1.22
C PHE A 78 -10.79 10.40 1.06
N LYS A 79 -11.83 10.84 1.77
CA LYS A 79 -13.21 10.35 1.57
C LYS A 79 -13.71 10.48 0.13
N HIS A 80 -13.26 11.50 -0.61
CA HIS A 80 -13.60 11.65 -2.02
C HIS A 80 -12.95 10.56 -2.88
N VAL A 81 -11.72 10.16 -2.56
CA VAL A 81 -11.05 9.03 -3.22
C VAL A 81 -11.73 7.71 -2.84
N ALA A 82 -12.05 7.50 -1.57
CA ALA A 82 -12.77 6.30 -1.11
C ALA A 82 -14.11 6.11 -1.83
N LYS A 83 -14.86 7.20 -2.09
CA LYS A 83 -16.15 7.16 -2.79
C LYS A 83 -16.07 6.83 -4.28
N THR A 84 -14.89 6.76 -4.89
CA THR A 84 -14.72 6.38 -6.30
C THR A 84 -15.01 4.90 -6.57
N GLY A 85 -15.14 4.09 -5.52
CA GLY A 85 -15.27 2.64 -5.64
C GLY A 85 -13.94 1.95 -5.97
N LEU A 86 -12.81 2.56 -5.57
CA LEU A 86 -11.46 2.11 -5.94
C LEU A 86 -11.16 0.63 -5.62
N ILE A 87 -11.90 -0.01 -4.71
CA ILE A 87 -11.83 -1.46 -4.43
C ILE A 87 -13.22 -2.09 -4.27
N SER A 88 -14.29 -1.38 -4.61
CA SER A 88 -15.68 -1.88 -4.45
C SER A 88 -16.54 -1.74 -5.70
N ASP A 89 -16.03 -1.12 -6.77
CA ASP A 89 -16.79 -0.96 -8.01
C ASP A 89 -17.11 -2.33 -8.64
N PRO A 90 -18.36 -2.60 -9.04
CA PRO A 90 -18.73 -3.87 -9.66
C PRO A 90 -17.90 -4.26 -10.88
N ALA A 91 -17.41 -3.29 -11.66
CA ALA A 91 -16.58 -3.56 -12.84
C ALA A 91 -15.26 -4.27 -12.52
N LEU A 92 -14.77 -4.14 -11.26
CA LEU A 92 -13.54 -4.79 -10.81
C LEU A 92 -13.70 -6.30 -10.59
N PHE A 93 -14.96 -6.76 -10.48
CA PHE A 93 -15.29 -8.15 -10.16
C PHE A 93 -15.88 -8.91 -11.35
N GLU A 94 -15.99 -8.28 -12.52
CA GLU A 94 -16.42 -8.96 -13.73
C GLU A 94 -15.48 -10.12 -14.03
N ASN A 95 -16.05 -11.32 -14.18
CA ASN A 95 -15.31 -12.57 -14.41
C ASN A 95 -14.36 -12.99 -13.28
N GLN A 96 -14.49 -12.41 -12.08
CA GLN A 96 -13.75 -12.87 -10.91
C GLN A 96 -14.54 -13.96 -10.15
N PRO A 97 -13.87 -15.02 -9.67
CA PRO A 97 -14.53 -16.09 -8.92
C PRO A 97 -15.01 -15.65 -7.53
N ASN A 98 -14.53 -14.50 -7.05
CA ASN A 98 -14.80 -13.99 -5.70
C ASN A 98 -15.04 -12.48 -5.76
N GLN A 99 -16.22 -12.06 -5.29
CA GLN A 99 -16.61 -10.65 -5.20
C GLN A 99 -15.80 -9.80 -4.20
N PHE A 100 -14.88 -10.42 -3.47
CA PHE A 100 -13.98 -9.76 -2.52
C PHE A 100 -12.54 -9.68 -3.03
N MET A 101 -12.29 -10.13 -4.27
CA MET A 101 -10.95 -10.13 -4.87
C MET A 101 -10.98 -9.48 -6.25
N TRP A 102 -10.21 -8.44 -6.43
CA TRP A 102 -9.89 -7.81 -7.71
C TRP A 102 -8.69 -8.50 -8.40
N ARG A 103 -8.46 -8.18 -9.66
CA ARG A 103 -7.27 -8.66 -10.38
C ARG A 103 -5.99 -8.03 -9.82
N ASN A 104 -4.90 -8.80 -9.79
CA ASN A 104 -3.61 -8.29 -9.32
C ASN A 104 -3.03 -7.21 -10.25
N THR A 105 -3.30 -7.32 -11.57
CA THR A 105 -2.95 -6.28 -12.55
C THR A 105 -3.64 -4.96 -12.22
N TYR A 106 -4.93 -4.96 -11.90
CA TYR A 106 -5.64 -3.77 -11.45
C TYR A 106 -5.01 -3.19 -10.18
N PHE A 107 -4.78 -4.04 -9.17
CA PHE A 107 -4.22 -3.58 -7.89
C PHE A 107 -2.80 -3.02 -8.04
N LEU A 108 -2.00 -3.59 -8.96
CA LEU A 108 -0.71 -3.01 -9.34
C LEU A 108 -0.86 -1.56 -9.80
N PHE A 109 -1.75 -1.29 -10.78
CA PHE A 109 -1.90 0.04 -11.35
C PHE A 109 -2.57 1.03 -10.39
N LEU A 110 -3.50 0.56 -9.55
CA LEU A 110 -4.06 1.37 -8.46
C LEU A 110 -2.97 1.78 -7.45
N ALA A 111 -2.16 0.83 -6.98
CA ALA A 111 -1.05 1.12 -6.10
C ALA A 111 -0.03 2.04 -6.77
N TYR A 112 0.33 1.75 -8.04
CA TYR A 112 1.23 2.58 -8.83
C TYR A 112 0.76 4.05 -8.91
N ASP A 113 -0.52 4.29 -9.21
CA ASP A 113 -1.09 5.64 -9.30
C ASP A 113 -1.05 6.37 -7.96
N LEU A 114 -1.43 5.70 -6.88
CA LEU A 114 -1.41 6.30 -5.55
C LEU A 114 0.02 6.61 -5.09
N TYR A 115 0.97 5.69 -5.28
CA TYR A 115 2.39 5.90 -4.93
C TYR A 115 3.08 6.91 -5.85
N LYS A 116 2.67 7.02 -7.11
CA LYS A 116 3.12 8.06 -8.03
C LYS A 116 2.70 9.45 -7.54
N PHE A 117 1.57 9.55 -6.88
CA PHE A 117 1.08 10.78 -6.27
C PHE A 117 1.77 11.08 -4.93
N ASP A 118 1.63 10.19 -3.93
CA ASP A 118 2.17 10.37 -2.57
C ASP A 118 2.30 9.05 -1.84
N ALA A 119 3.48 8.79 -1.29
CA ALA A 119 3.78 7.52 -0.62
C ALA A 119 3.00 7.32 0.68
N SER A 120 2.71 8.39 1.42
CA SER A 120 1.96 8.29 2.68
C SER A 120 0.49 7.95 2.43
N ILE A 121 -0.16 8.63 1.47
CA ILE A 121 -1.54 8.34 1.06
C ILE A 121 -1.65 6.89 0.57
N ALA A 122 -0.71 6.48 -0.29
CA ALA A 122 -0.67 5.13 -0.84
C ALA A 122 -0.39 4.06 0.23
N THR A 123 0.47 4.35 1.22
CA THR A 123 0.76 3.43 2.33
C THR A 123 -0.45 3.28 3.24
N PHE A 124 -1.16 4.37 3.58
CA PHE A 124 -2.41 4.28 4.33
C PHE A 124 -3.43 3.38 3.62
N PHE A 125 -3.63 3.62 2.32
CA PHE A 125 -4.48 2.77 1.48
C PHE A 125 -4.00 1.32 1.47
N GLY A 126 -2.69 1.08 1.26
CA GLY A 126 -2.09 -0.26 1.18
C GLY A 126 -2.18 -1.03 2.49
N VAL A 127 -2.09 -0.37 3.65
CA VAL A 127 -2.32 -1.02 4.95
C VAL A 127 -3.78 -1.44 5.09
N HIS A 128 -4.71 -0.55 4.74
CA HIS A 128 -6.15 -0.84 4.80
C HIS A 128 -6.56 -1.93 3.80
N ALA A 129 -6.33 -1.73 2.50
CA ALA A 129 -6.78 -2.61 1.41
C ALA A 129 -5.88 -3.84 1.19
N GLY A 130 -4.65 -3.79 1.69
CA GLY A 130 -3.71 -4.91 1.69
C GLY A 130 -3.76 -5.70 2.99
N LEU A 131 -2.77 -5.48 3.86
CA LEU A 131 -2.54 -6.28 5.08
C LEU A 131 -3.78 -6.39 5.98
N GLY A 132 -4.46 -5.28 6.25
CA GLY A 132 -5.67 -5.26 7.07
C GLY A 132 -6.80 -6.06 6.43
N TYR A 133 -7.22 -5.69 5.22
CA TYR A 133 -8.30 -6.35 4.50
C TYR A 133 -8.06 -7.85 4.28
N PHE A 134 -6.84 -8.23 3.89
CA PHE A 134 -6.47 -9.63 3.68
C PHE A 134 -6.44 -10.44 4.98
N SER A 135 -6.25 -9.81 6.15
CA SER A 135 -6.45 -10.49 7.43
C SER A 135 -7.88 -11.00 7.58
N PHE A 136 -8.88 -10.20 7.22
CA PHE A 136 -10.29 -10.62 7.24
C PHE A 136 -10.61 -11.61 6.11
N LEU A 137 -10.11 -11.36 4.91
CA LEU A 137 -10.38 -12.19 3.73
C LEU A 137 -9.84 -13.62 3.89
N LEU A 138 -8.59 -13.77 4.34
CA LEU A 138 -7.94 -15.07 4.49
C LEU A 138 -8.16 -15.69 5.87
N GLY A 139 -8.29 -14.85 6.91
CA GLY A 139 -8.41 -15.28 8.30
C GLY A 139 -9.83 -15.45 8.80
N GLY A 140 -10.81 -14.81 8.18
CA GLY A 140 -12.21 -14.85 8.61
C GLY A 140 -12.97 -16.10 8.15
N SER A 141 -13.95 -16.55 8.96
CA SER A 141 -14.97 -17.48 8.50
C SER A 141 -15.85 -16.81 7.43
N PRO A 142 -16.66 -17.58 6.66
CA PRO A 142 -17.60 -16.98 5.71
C PRO A 142 -18.53 -15.93 6.35
N GLU A 143 -19.00 -16.17 7.56
CA GLU A 143 -19.87 -15.25 8.32
C GLU A 143 -19.10 -13.96 8.69
N GLN A 144 -17.84 -14.08 9.12
CA GLN A 144 -16.97 -12.96 9.44
C GLN A 144 -16.62 -12.15 8.19
N GLN A 145 -16.35 -12.81 7.07
CA GLN A 145 -16.15 -12.15 5.78
C GLN A 145 -17.36 -11.32 5.37
N MET A 146 -18.56 -11.89 5.42
CA MET A 146 -19.81 -11.18 5.08
C MET A 146 -20.12 -10.03 6.04
N ARG A 147 -19.73 -10.15 7.32
CA ARG A 147 -19.91 -9.10 8.33
C ARG A 147 -19.04 -7.87 8.05
N TRP A 148 -17.78 -8.04 7.64
CA TRP A 148 -16.80 -6.97 7.63
C TRP A 148 -16.30 -6.54 6.23
N LEU A 149 -16.10 -7.48 5.29
CA LEU A 149 -15.48 -7.14 4.00
C LEU A 149 -16.26 -6.09 3.20
N PRO A 150 -17.60 -6.13 3.08
CA PRO A 150 -18.32 -5.10 2.35
C PRO A 150 -18.11 -3.69 2.92
N LYS A 151 -18.03 -3.56 4.25
CA LYS A 151 -17.80 -2.27 4.92
C LYS A 151 -16.38 -1.78 4.74
N LEU A 152 -15.40 -2.69 4.75
CA LEU A 152 -14.00 -2.37 4.49
C LEU A 152 -13.78 -1.97 3.03
N GLN A 153 -14.40 -2.67 2.06
CA GLN A 153 -14.32 -2.30 0.64
C GLN A 153 -14.88 -0.91 0.35
N ASN A 154 -15.93 -0.51 1.06
CA ASN A 154 -16.56 0.80 0.90
C ASN A 154 -15.97 1.90 1.80
N PHE A 155 -14.91 1.60 2.58
CA PHE A 155 -14.34 2.51 3.58
C PHE A 155 -15.38 3.04 4.60
N GLU A 156 -16.45 2.28 4.84
CA GLU A 156 -17.38 2.52 5.94
C GLU A 156 -16.73 2.20 7.29
N LEU A 157 -15.80 1.24 7.29
CA LEU A 157 -14.90 0.92 8.39
C LEU A 157 -13.46 0.95 7.90
N GLN A 158 -12.56 1.41 8.74
CA GLN A 158 -11.13 1.40 8.51
C GLN A 158 -10.45 0.29 9.30
N THR A 159 -9.37 -0.27 8.74
CA THR A 159 -8.58 -1.30 9.41
C THR A 159 -7.09 -1.06 9.22
N CYS A 160 -6.29 -1.63 10.11
CA CYS A 160 -4.84 -1.64 10.10
C CYS A 160 -4.30 -3.08 10.21
N PHE A 161 -3.01 -3.24 10.56
CA PHE A 161 -2.39 -4.55 10.70
C PHE A 161 -1.45 -4.57 11.91
N ALA A 162 -1.91 -5.06 13.05
CA ALA A 162 -1.20 -5.00 14.32
C ALA A 162 -0.41 -6.29 14.60
N LEU A 163 0.71 -6.49 13.85
CA LEU A 163 1.61 -7.63 14.02
C LEU A 163 2.89 -7.25 14.76
N THR A 164 3.64 -6.27 14.25
CA THR A 164 4.97 -5.86 14.71
C THR A 164 4.94 -5.32 16.14
N GLU A 165 5.94 -5.69 16.94
CA GLU A 165 6.11 -5.28 18.35
C GLU A 165 7.38 -4.43 18.53
N PRO A 166 7.51 -3.68 19.65
CA PRO A 166 8.70 -2.85 19.88
C PRO A 166 10.02 -3.60 19.76
N GLU A 167 10.10 -4.81 20.33
CA GLU A 167 11.32 -5.64 20.34
C GLU A 167 11.36 -6.69 19.22
N HIS A 168 10.25 -6.89 18.48
CA HIS A 168 10.09 -7.95 17.48
C HIS A 168 9.62 -7.41 16.14
N GLY A 169 10.57 -7.00 15.29
CA GLY A 169 10.30 -6.48 13.94
C GLY A 169 10.44 -7.55 12.84
N SER A 170 11.61 -8.20 12.77
CA SER A 170 11.91 -9.20 11.74
C SER A 170 11.64 -10.64 12.18
N ASP A 171 11.65 -10.91 13.46
CA ASP A 171 11.50 -12.24 14.07
C ASP A 171 10.08 -12.54 14.57
N THR A 172 9.07 -11.90 14.01
CA THR A 172 7.66 -11.99 14.44
C THR A 172 7.13 -13.43 14.52
N ALA A 173 7.69 -14.36 13.74
CA ALA A 173 7.26 -15.76 13.76
C ALA A 173 7.47 -16.45 15.12
N ALA A 174 8.61 -16.18 15.77
CA ALA A 174 9.00 -16.79 17.05
C ALA A 174 8.93 -15.82 18.23
N GLY A 175 9.14 -14.52 17.96
CA GLY A 175 9.37 -13.51 18.99
C GLY A 175 8.12 -12.85 19.55
N LEU A 176 6.93 -12.98 18.94
CA LEU A 176 5.73 -12.28 19.44
C LEU A 176 5.50 -12.48 20.94
N SER A 177 5.48 -11.38 21.67
CA SER A 177 5.32 -11.31 23.13
C SER A 177 3.90 -10.92 23.57
N THR A 178 3.10 -10.30 22.70
CA THR A 178 1.67 -10.04 22.94
C THR A 178 0.95 -11.37 23.16
N THR A 179 0.23 -11.49 24.26
CA THR A 179 -0.45 -12.71 24.69
C THR A 179 -1.96 -12.61 24.59
N ALA A 180 -2.61 -13.76 24.39
CA ALA A 180 -4.05 -13.92 24.49
C ALA A 180 -4.36 -15.12 25.39
N ARG A 181 -5.21 -14.93 26.40
CA ARG A 181 -5.68 -15.97 27.33
C ARG A 181 -7.17 -16.14 27.21
N ARG A 182 -7.62 -17.38 27.02
CA ARG A 182 -9.04 -17.66 26.90
C ARG A 182 -9.75 -17.69 28.26
N GLU A 183 -10.90 -17.05 28.35
CA GLU A 183 -11.78 -17.08 29.50
C GLU A 183 -13.23 -17.33 29.05
N GLY A 184 -13.61 -18.60 28.98
CA GLY A 184 -14.95 -18.98 28.50
C GLY A 184 -15.15 -18.64 27.01
N ASP A 185 -16.06 -17.71 26.72
CA ASP A 185 -16.37 -17.25 25.36
C ASP A 185 -15.64 -15.96 24.95
N LYS A 186 -14.69 -15.51 25.78
CA LYS A 186 -13.87 -14.33 25.53
C LYS A 186 -12.37 -14.61 25.68
N TRP A 187 -11.58 -13.68 25.18
CA TRP A 187 -10.14 -13.64 25.28
C TRP A 187 -9.67 -12.36 25.97
N ILE A 188 -8.64 -12.47 26.78
CA ILE A 188 -7.96 -11.36 27.43
C ILE A 188 -6.61 -11.16 26.74
N ILE A 189 -6.40 -9.97 26.15
CA ILE A 189 -5.21 -9.66 25.37
C ILE A 189 -4.37 -8.65 26.12
N ASN A 190 -3.06 -8.94 26.22
CA ASN A 190 -2.06 -8.07 26.86
C ASN A 190 -0.82 -7.99 25.98
N GLY A 191 -0.26 -6.78 25.83
CA GLY A 191 0.97 -6.54 25.09
C GLY A 191 1.01 -5.20 24.38
N GLU A 192 1.97 -5.08 23.47
CA GLU A 192 2.21 -3.85 22.74
C GLU A 192 2.45 -4.13 21.25
N LYS A 193 2.05 -3.17 20.40
CA LYS A 193 2.35 -3.19 18.97
C LYS A 193 3.00 -1.86 18.57
N ARG A 194 3.89 -1.89 17.58
CA ARG A 194 4.63 -0.72 17.10
C ARG A 194 4.61 -0.63 15.58
N TRP A 195 4.73 0.60 15.08
CA TRP A 195 4.74 0.93 13.65
C TRP A 195 3.43 0.61 12.93
N ILE A 196 2.30 0.61 13.63
CA ILE A 196 1.02 0.22 13.04
C ILE A 196 0.44 1.41 12.27
N GLY A 197 0.48 1.32 10.94
CA GLY A 197 -0.05 2.36 10.05
C GLY A 197 -1.56 2.49 10.19
N GLY A 198 -2.04 3.73 10.43
CA GLY A 198 -3.46 4.02 10.59
C GLY A 198 -4.05 3.52 11.93
N ALA A 199 -3.22 3.20 12.93
CA ALA A 199 -3.69 2.66 14.21
C ALA A 199 -4.73 3.55 14.92
N SER A 200 -4.48 4.86 14.96
CA SER A 200 -5.36 5.84 15.61
C SER A 200 -6.69 6.06 14.89
N SER A 201 -6.74 5.80 13.59
CA SER A 201 -7.95 5.96 12.78
C SER A 201 -8.73 4.66 12.59
N ALA A 202 -8.11 3.48 12.75
CA ALA A 202 -8.73 2.19 12.50
C ALA A 202 -9.94 1.93 13.42
N ASP A 203 -11.07 1.56 12.83
CA ASP A 203 -12.25 1.09 13.55
C ASP A 203 -12.10 -0.35 14.02
N LEU A 204 -11.41 -1.16 13.20
CA LEU A 204 -11.15 -2.58 13.44
C LEU A 204 -9.64 -2.83 13.39
N ILE A 205 -9.07 -3.32 14.48
CA ILE A 205 -7.63 -3.57 14.63
C ILE A 205 -7.40 -5.08 14.70
N PRO A 206 -6.95 -5.74 13.63
CA PRO A 206 -6.48 -7.13 13.67
C PRO A 206 -5.19 -7.23 14.49
N VAL A 207 -5.32 -7.66 15.74
CA VAL A 207 -4.21 -7.87 16.68
C VAL A 207 -3.77 -9.32 16.62
N TYR A 208 -2.51 -9.53 16.28
CA TYR A 208 -1.89 -10.86 16.31
C TYR A 208 -1.25 -11.08 17.67
N ALA A 209 -1.70 -12.12 18.37
CA ALA A 209 -1.25 -12.44 19.72
C ALA A 209 -1.03 -13.95 19.86
N ARG A 210 -0.14 -14.32 20.77
CA ARG A 210 0.18 -15.71 21.11
C ARG A 210 -0.79 -16.22 22.17
N ASP A 211 -1.51 -17.28 21.85
CA ASP A 211 -2.33 -17.99 22.81
C ASP A 211 -1.43 -18.67 23.87
N VAL A 212 -1.68 -18.37 25.15
CA VAL A 212 -0.88 -18.89 26.25
C VAL A 212 -1.06 -20.39 26.49
N GLU A 213 -2.15 -20.99 25.97
CA GLU A 213 -2.44 -22.42 26.17
C GLU A 213 -1.70 -23.30 25.15
N ASP A 214 -1.73 -22.92 23.85
CA ASP A 214 -1.18 -23.76 22.78
C ASP A 214 0.07 -23.16 22.11
N ASN A 215 0.47 -21.95 22.55
CA ASN A 215 1.60 -21.19 22.04
C ASN A 215 1.49 -20.81 20.52
N ASN A 216 0.31 -20.95 19.92
CA ASN A 216 0.07 -20.58 18.54
C ASN A 216 -0.33 -19.11 18.43
N VAL A 217 0.04 -18.49 17.30
CA VAL A 217 -0.41 -17.12 16.97
C VAL A 217 -1.83 -17.16 16.43
N LYS A 218 -2.71 -16.36 17.03
CA LYS A 218 -4.10 -16.14 16.61
C LYS A 218 -4.30 -14.66 16.30
N CYS A 219 -5.40 -14.32 15.63
CA CYS A 219 -5.74 -12.93 15.30
C CYS A 219 -7.08 -12.55 15.91
N PHE A 220 -7.10 -11.43 16.60
CA PHE A 220 -8.25 -10.91 17.35
C PHE A 220 -8.63 -9.53 16.81
N ILE A 221 -9.90 -9.31 16.50
CA ILE A 221 -10.38 -8.01 16.08
C ILE A 221 -10.73 -7.19 17.31
N VAL A 222 -9.87 -6.22 17.61
CA VAL A 222 -10.10 -5.22 18.65
C VAL A 222 -10.79 -4.02 18.02
N GLU A 223 -11.92 -3.59 18.60
CA GLU A 223 -12.68 -2.45 18.08
C GLU A 223 -12.19 -1.15 18.71
N LYS A 224 -12.24 -0.05 17.95
CA LYS A 224 -11.86 1.29 18.43
C LYS A 224 -12.61 1.67 19.70
N GLY A 225 -11.90 2.22 20.65
CA GLY A 225 -12.48 2.66 21.94
C GLY A 225 -12.76 1.53 22.94
N GLN A 226 -12.32 0.30 22.65
CA GLN A 226 -12.45 -0.83 23.56
C GLN A 226 -11.64 -0.57 24.85
N LYS A 227 -12.19 -0.95 26.01
CA LYS A 227 -11.53 -0.78 27.28
C LYS A 227 -10.19 -1.51 27.31
N GLY A 228 -9.13 -0.84 27.80
CA GLY A 228 -7.78 -1.37 27.84
C GLY A 228 -6.96 -1.12 26.56
N LEU A 229 -7.58 -0.62 25.49
CA LEU A 229 -6.89 -0.19 24.28
C LEU A 229 -6.49 1.28 24.38
N SER A 230 -5.21 1.58 24.13
CA SER A 230 -4.75 2.93 23.84
C SER A 230 -3.77 2.94 22.66
N VAL A 231 -3.69 4.08 21.96
CA VAL A 231 -2.84 4.27 20.80
C VAL A 231 -2.12 5.61 20.92
N ASP A 232 -0.79 5.59 20.75
CA ASP A 232 0.06 6.78 20.68
C ASP A 232 0.69 6.89 19.30
N ASP A 233 0.51 8.01 18.61
CA ASP A 233 1.09 8.23 17.29
C ASP A 233 2.61 8.47 17.37
N ILE A 234 3.33 8.01 16.35
CA ILE A 234 4.77 8.21 16.17
C ILE A 234 4.96 9.40 15.24
N ASP A 235 5.22 10.61 15.81
CA ASP A 235 5.23 11.87 15.06
C ASP A 235 6.61 12.22 14.51
N ASP A 236 7.69 11.91 15.22
CA ASP A 236 9.08 12.28 14.88
C ASP A 236 9.67 11.40 13.75
N LYS A 237 9.08 11.48 12.54
CA LYS A 237 9.50 10.73 11.36
C LYS A 237 9.94 11.67 10.25
N ILE A 238 10.99 11.30 9.51
CA ILE A 238 11.40 11.99 8.28
C ILE A 238 10.68 11.44 7.04
N ALA A 239 10.08 10.23 7.13
CA ALA A 239 9.44 9.52 6.04
C ALA A 239 8.01 9.12 6.42
N LEU A 240 7.13 9.01 5.42
CA LEU A 240 5.71 8.68 5.60
C LEU A 240 5.06 9.53 6.70
N ARG A 241 5.36 10.83 6.70
CA ARG A 241 5.00 11.73 7.80
C ARG A 241 3.51 11.79 8.07
N ILE A 242 2.68 11.71 7.03
CA ILE A 242 1.22 11.79 7.17
C ILE A 242 0.54 10.43 7.36
N VAL A 243 1.26 9.31 7.26
CA VAL A 243 0.75 8.04 7.78
C VAL A 243 0.85 8.08 9.30
N GLN A 244 -0.26 8.02 9.99
CA GLN A 244 -0.29 7.94 11.44
C GLN A 244 0.11 6.53 11.87
N ASN A 245 1.43 6.29 11.97
CA ASN A 245 1.94 5.06 12.56
C ASN A 245 1.83 5.16 14.07
N GLY A 246 1.22 4.17 14.71
CA GLY A 246 1.01 4.19 16.15
C GLY A 246 1.73 3.06 16.89
N ASN A 247 1.94 3.29 18.17
CA ASN A 247 2.14 2.28 19.19
C ASN A 247 0.74 1.93 19.73
N ILE A 248 0.43 0.65 19.84
CA ILE A 248 -0.83 0.16 20.42
C ILE A 248 -0.49 -0.52 21.73
N HIS A 249 -1.16 -0.12 22.80
CA HIS A 249 -1.05 -0.72 24.12
C HIS A 249 -2.33 -1.48 24.44
N LEU A 250 -2.19 -2.70 24.91
CA LEU A 250 -3.27 -3.63 25.23
C LEU A 250 -3.11 -4.05 26.70
N ASP A 251 -4.00 -3.55 27.55
CA ASP A 251 -4.05 -3.87 28.98
C ASP A 251 -5.38 -4.55 29.32
N ASN A 252 -5.35 -5.87 29.43
CA ASN A 252 -6.53 -6.68 29.70
C ASN A 252 -7.71 -6.41 28.76
N VAL A 253 -7.41 -6.26 27.44
CA VAL A 253 -8.44 -6.03 26.42
C VAL A 253 -9.28 -7.30 26.24
N GLU A 254 -10.58 -7.19 26.48
CA GLU A 254 -11.53 -8.30 26.34
C GLU A 254 -12.04 -8.41 24.90
N VAL A 255 -11.83 -9.54 24.23
CA VAL A 255 -12.33 -9.82 22.87
C VAL A 255 -13.19 -11.06 22.87
N LEU A 256 -14.40 -10.98 22.31
CA LEU A 256 -15.28 -12.15 22.17
C LEU A 256 -14.70 -13.16 21.17
N GLU A 257 -14.96 -14.47 21.39
CA GLU A 257 -14.56 -15.52 20.44
C GLU A 257 -15.09 -15.26 19.03
N SER A 258 -16.25 -14.62 18.87
CA SER A 258 -16.82 -14.24 17.58
C SER A 258 -15.98 -13.19 16.81
N ASN A 259 -15.11 -12.46 17.52
CA ASN A 259 -14.19 -11.48 16.96
C ASN A 259 -12.76 -12.04 16.81
N ARG A 260 -12.50 -13.31 17.13
CA ARG A 260 -11.28 -14.00 16.73
C ARG A 260 -11.41 -14.48 15.29
N LEU A 261 -10.47 -14.18 14.43
CA LEU A 261 -10.48 -14.67 13.05
C LEU A 261 -10.28 -16.18 13.03
N GLN A 262 -11.30 -16.91 12.63
CA GLN A 262 -11.44 -18.35 12.86
C GLN A 262 -10.41 -19.21 12.08
N LYS A 263 -9.86 -18.69 10.97
CA LYS A 263 -8.89 -19.39 10.13
C LYS A 263 -7.43 -19.06 10.46
N ILE A 264 -7.15 -18.18 11.44
CA ILE A 264 -5.80 -17.91 11.92
C ILE A 264 -5.56 -18.74 13.20
N ASN A 265 -4.88 -19.87 13.06
CA ASN A 265 -4.63 -20.83 14.14
C ASN A 265 -3.15 -21.19 14.30
N GLY A 266 -2.27 -20.40 13.69
CA GLY A 266 -0.83 -20.53 13.80
C GLY A 266 -0.12 -19.56 12.87
N PHE A 267 1.19 -19.36 13.03
CA PHE A 267 1.94 -18.40 12.22
C PHE A 267 1.93 -18.74 10.73
N LYS A 268 1.69 -20.00 10.35
CA LYS A 268 1.51 -20.39 8.94
C LYS A 268 0.32 -19.67 8.27
N ASP A 269 -0.73 -19.38 9.03
CA ASP A 269 -1.88 -18.67 8.50
C ASP A 269 -1.61 -17.17 8.41
N VAL A 270 -0.88 -16.60 9.38
CA VAL A 270 -0.34 -15.22 9.29
C VAL A 270 0.56 -15.07 8.05
N ALA A 271 1.42 -16.05 7.81
CA ALA A 271 2.31 -16.07 6.65
C ALA A 271 1.55 -16.02 5.31
N LYS A 272 0.33 -16.57 5.23
CA LYS A 272 -0.53 -16.45 4.01
C LYS A 272 -0.94 -15.00 3.76
N VAL A 273 -1.27 -14.23 4.80
CA VAL A 273 -1.60 -12.80 4.68
C VAL A 273 -0.38 -12.02 4.20
N LEU A 274 0.76 -12.21 4.86
CA LEU A 274 2.03 -11.57 4.47
C LEU A 274 2.44 -11.94 3.04
N TYR A 275 2.23 -13.19 2.65
CA TYR A 275 2.52 -13.66 1.30
C TYR A 275 1.65 -12.99 0.24
N ALA A 276 0.35 -12.89 0.47
CA ALA A 276 -0.60 -12.31 -0.47
C ALA A 276 -0.30 -10.83 -0.75
N THR A 277 0.22 -10.08 0.23
CA THR A 277 0.46 -8.63 0.13
C THR A 277 1.90 -8.25 -0.23
N ARG A 278 2.84 -9.19 -0.20
CA ARG A 278 4.28 -8.94 -0.38
C ARG A 278 4.65 -8.26 -1.71
N ALA A 279 3.90 -8.50 -2.79
CA ALA A 279 4.12 -7.84 -4.08
C ALA A 279 3.87 -6.31 -4.01
N GLY A 280 3.01 -5.85 -3.10
CA GLY A 280 2.62 -4.44 -2.97
C GLY A 280 3.79 -3.48 -2.77
N VAL A 281 4.86 -3.92 -2.08
CA VAL A 281 6.07 -3.08 -1.89
C VAL A 281 6.86 -2.89 -3.19
N ALA A 282 6.87 -3.90 -4.07
CA ALA A 282 7.46 -3.75 -5.39
C ALA A 282 6.66 -2.76 -6.25
N TYR A 283 5.33 -2.78 -6.13
CA TYR A 283 4.42 -1.82 -6.78
C TYR A 283 4.63 -0.39 -6.27
N ALA A 284 4.80 -0.23 -4.95
CA ALA A 284 5.15 1.05 -4.32
C ALA A 284 6.42 1.65 -4.92
N GLY A 285 7.48 0.85 -5.04
CA GLY A 285 8.75 1.29 -5.63
C GLY A 285 8.58 1.77 -7.07
N ALA A 286 7.81 1.06 -7.89
CA ALA A 286 7.56 1.44 -9.28
C ALA A 286 6.79 2.77 -9.38
N GLY A 287 5.69 2.92 -8.62
CA GLY A 287 4.90 4.15 -8.60
C GLY A 287 5.69 5.36 -8.13
N MET A 288 6.44 5.26 -7.04
CA MET A 288 7.25 6.36 -6.52
C MET A 288 8.38 6.77 -7.47
N MET A 289 9.00 5.83 -8.19
CA MET A 289 10.00 6.17 -9.21
C MET A 289 9.38 6.96 -10.35
N ALA A 290 8.19 6.59 -10.80
CA ALA A 290 7.44 7.34 -11.81
C ALA A 290 7.05 8.75 -11.32
N GLY A 291 6.57 8.88 -10.08
CA GLY A 291 6.25 10.18 -9.48
C GLY A 291 7.46 11.10 -9.33
N SER A 292 8.60 10.52 -8.91
CA SER A 292 9.85 11.27 -8.81
C SER A 292 10.34 11.73 -10.19
N LEU A 293 10.23 10.89 -11.22
CA LEU A 293 10.55 11.23 -12.59
C LEU A 293 9.64 12.34 -13.14
N GLU A 294 8.32 12.23 -12.94
CA GLU A 294 7.35 13.24 -13.38
C GLU A 294 7.66 14.61 -12.77
N ALA A 295 7.90 14.66 -11.46
CA ALA A 295 8.24 15.91 -10.77
C ALA A 295 9.59 16.49 -11.24
N ALA A 296 10.59 15.63 -11.52
CA ALA A 296 11.88 16.04 -12.06
C ALA A 296 11.77 16.58 -13.49
N LEU A 297 10.99 15.93 -14.35
CA LEU A 297 10.70 16.37 -15.71
C LEU A 297 9.99 17.73 -15.71
N GLU A 298 8.92 17.88 -14.92
CA GLU A 298 8.22 19.16 -14.80
C GLU A 298 9.17 20.29 -14.40
N TYR A 299 10.00 20.05 -13.39
CA TYR A 299 10.95 21.07 -12.95
C TYR A 299 11.98 21.40 -14.01
N THR A 300 12.64 20.41 -14.58
CA THR A 300 13.81 20.60 -15.46
C THR A 300 13.45 21.18 -16.82
N THR A 301 12.22 20.92 -17.32
CA THR A 301 11.71 21.51 -18.58
C THR A 301 11.28 22.96 -18.41
N ASN A 302 10.88 23.38 -17.21
CA ASN A 302 10.41 24.74 -16.93
C ASN A 302 11.51 25.64 -16.32
N ARG A 303 12.50 25.07 -15.62
CA ARG A 303 13.56 25.85 -14.98
C ARG A 303 14.60 26.31 -16.02
N VAL A 304 14.70 27.62 -16.19
CA VAL A 304 15.70 28.23 -17.09
C VAL A 304 16.95 28.64 -16.33
N GLN A 305 18.13 28.20 -16.81
CA GLN A 305 19.45 28.67 -16.42
C GLN A 305 20.31 28.78 -17.66
N PHE A 306 21.25 29.73 -17.67
CA PHE A 306 22.12 29.99 -18.82
C PHE A 306 21.35 30.20 -20.15
N GLY A 307 20.16 30.84 -20.03
CA GLY A 307 19.30 31.21 -21.17
C GLY A 307 18.46 30.08 -21.77
N LYS A 308 18.41 28.86 -21.18
CA LYS A 308 17.65 27.73 -21.70
C LYS A 308 17.17 26.81 -20.57
N PRO A 309 16.12 25.98 -20.83
CA PRO A 309 15.68 24.97 -19.87
C PRO A 309 16.82 24.05 -19.45
N ILE A 310 16.91 23.73 -18.15
CA ILE A 310 18.01 22.88 -17.66
C ILE A 310 17.92 21.45 -18.19
N ALA A 311 16.77 20.97 -18.63
CA ALA A 311 16.58 19.71 -19.36
C ALA A 311 17.40 19.62 -20.66
N SER A 312 17.90 20.78 -21.22
CA SER A 312 18.75 20.78 -22.42
C SER A 312 20.20 20.48 -22.15
N PHE A 313 20.62 20.32 -20.89
CA PHE A 313 22.01 19.98 -20.53
C PHE A 313 22.20 18.46 -20.46
N GLN A 314 23.32 17.97 -21.04
CA GLN A 314 23.60 16.54 -21.16
C GLN A 314 23.61 15.81 -19.83
N LEU A 315 24.18 16.37 -18.74
CA LEU A 315 24.23 15.75 -17.43
C LEU A 315 22.86 15.69 -16.74
N VAL A 316 21.92 16.57 -17.11
CA VAL A 316 20.53 16.50 -16.66
C VAL A 316 19.78 15.42 -17.42
N GLN A 317 19.95 15.36 -18.75
CA GLN A 317 19.34 14.32 -19.59
C GLN A 317 19.82 12.92 -19.21
N GLU A 318 21.10 12.73 -18.87
CA GLU A 318 21.64 11.46 -18.39
C GLU A 318 20.89 10.98 -17.15
N LYS A 319 20.69 11.87 -16.16
CA LYS A 319 19.98 11.54 -14.92
C LYS A 319 18.50 11.21 -15.19
N LEU A 320 17.82 11.99 -16.02
CA LEU A 320 16.44 11.72 -16.40
C LEU A 320 16.30 10.37 -17.12
N ALA A 321 17.23 10.04 -18.02
CA ALA A 321 17.24 8.75 -18.72
C ALA A 321 17.43 7.57 -17.75
N ARG A 322 18.31 7.70 -16.74
CA ARG A 322 18.47 6.70 -15.68
C ARG A 322 17.21 6.54 -14.83
N MET A 323 16.57 7.65 -14.45
CA MET A 323 15.30 7.63 -13.71
C MET A 323 14.21 6.91 -14.52
N GLN A 324 14.09 7.21 -15.83
CA GLN A 324 13.17 6.51 -16.74
C GLN A 324 13.45 5.01 -16.81
N ALA A 325 14.72 4.62 -16.99
CA ALA A 325 15.11 3.21 -17.05
C ALA A 325 14.76 2.47 -15.74
N ASN A 326 15.03 3.08 -14.59
CA ASN A 326 14.67 2.51 -13.29
C ASN A 326 13.16 2.34 -13.13
N ALA A 327 12.35 3.36 -13.49
CA ALA A 327 10.90 3.32 -13.37
C ALA A 327 10.28 2.23 -14.28
N VAL A 328 10.70 2.15 -15.55
CA VAL A 328 10.22 1.14 -16.50
C VAL A 328 10.59 -0.27 -16.07
N ASN A 329 11.85 -0.50 -15.66
CA ASN A 329 12.29 -1.81 -15.18
C ASN A 329 11.54 -2.25 -13.92
N ALA A 330 11.26 -1.31 -13.01
CA ALA A 330 10.47 -1.61 -11.81
C ALA A 330 9.01 -1.93 -12.14
N LEU A 331 8.40 -1.20 -13.08
CA LEU A 331 7.04 -1.51 -13.56
C LEU A 331 7.01 -2.87 -14.26
N ALA A 332 7.99 -3.18 -15.13
CA ALA A 332 8.10 -4.46 -15.82
C ALA A 332 8.15 -5.64 -14.83
N LEU A 333 8.99 -5.53 -13.80
CA LEU A 333 9.11 -6.54 -12.77
C LEU A 333 7.82 -6.67 -11.94
N SER A 334 7.18 -5.54 -11.63
CA SER A 334 5.90 -5.50 -10.91
C SER A 334 4.75 -6.10 -11.72
N ALA A 335 4.68 -5.80 -13.03
CA ALA A 335 3.68 -6.37 -13.94
C ALA A 335 3.84 -7.90 -14.05
N ARG A 336 5.09 -8.39 -14.14
CA ARG A 336 5.33 -9.83 -14.14
C ARG A 336 4.93 -10.49 -12.82
N LEU A 337 5.13 -9.82 -11.67
CA LEU A 337 4.64 -10.34 -10.39
C LEU A 337 3.12 -10.45 -10.36
N ALA A 338 2.40 -9.42 -10.79
CA ALA A 338 0.94 -9.42 -10.85
C ALA A 338 0.43 -10.57 -11.73
N GLU A 339 1.03 -10.78 -12.90
CA GLU A 339 0.71 -11.88 -13.79
C GLU A 339 0.96 -13.26 -13.14
N LEU A 340 2.07 -13.44 -12.44
CA LEU A 340 2.36 -14.68 -11.71
C LEU A 340 1.36 -14.92 -10.56
N GLN A 341 0.90 -13.87 -9.87
CA GLN A 341 -0.16 -13.99 -8.88
C GLN A 341 -1.49 -14.44 -9.50
N GLU A 342 -1.88 -13.87 -10.65
CA GLU A 342 -3.11 -14.24 -11.36
C GLU A 342 -3.07 -15.69 -11.88
N ARG A 343 -1.88 -16.19 -12.21
CA ARG A 343 -1.67 -17.60 -12.63
C ARG A 343 -1.51 -18.58 -11.46
N GLY A 344 -1.44 -18.11 -10.22
CA GLY A 344 -1.12 -18.96 -9.05
C GLY A 344 0.33 -19.47 -9.03
N GLU A 345 1.24 -18.85 -9.79
CA GLU A 345 2.67 -19.19 -9.90
C GLU A 345 3.57 -18.26 -9.05
N PHE A 346 2.95 -17.36 -8.28
CA PHE A 346 3.66 -16.45 -7.39
C PHE A 346 4.45 -17.21 -6.32
N SER A 347 5.61 -16.69 -5.93
CA SER A 347 6.43 -17.27 -4.88
C SER A 347 7.09 -16.19 -4.03
N GLU A 348 7.46 -16.55 -2.79
CA GLU A 348 8.20 -15.66 -1.89
C GLU A 348 9.49 -15.12 -2.52
N ILE A 349 10.12 -15.94 -3.38
CA ILE A 349 11.40 -15.61 -4.00
C ILE A 349 11.25 -14.50 -5.04
N ASN A 350 10.25 -14.61 -5.92
CA ASN A 350 10.04 -13.56 -6.92
C ASN A 350 9.55 -12.26 -6.29
N ALA A 351 8.77 -12.32 -5.21
CA ALA A 351 8.41 -11.14 -4.44
C ALA A 351 9.62 -10.49 -3.75
N SER A 352 10.48 -11.29 -3.11
CA SER A 352 11.69 -10.80 -2.46
C SER A 352 12.68 -10.19 -3.46
N LEU A 353 12.86 -10.82 -4.63
CA LEU A 353 13.65 -10.27 -5.72
C LEU A 353 13.15 -8.88 -6.14
N ALA A 354 11.84 -8.76 -6.38
CA ALA A 354 11.24 -7.52 -6.83
C ALA A 354 11.30 -6.42 -5.76
N LYS A 355 10.98 -6.74 -4.51
CA LYS A 355 11.07 -5.77 -3.40
C LYS A 355 12.51 -5.28 -3.23
N MET A 356 13.47 -6.19 -3.18
CA MET A 356 14.89 -5.85 -3.04
C MET A 356 15.38 -4.95 -4.17
N ASN A 357 15.08 -5.31 -5.42
CA ASN A 357 15.49 -4.51 -6.59
C ASN A 357 14.78 -3.15 -6.62
N ASN A 358 13.46 -3.13 -6.53
CA ASN A 358 12.68 -1.90 -6.73
C ASN A 358 12.93 -0.89 -5.59
N SER A 359 13.06 -1.33 -4.34
CA SER A 359 13.34 -0.42 -3.24
C SER A 359 14.76 0.20 -3.31
N LEU A 360 15.75 -0.56 -3.77
CA LEU A 360 17.11 -0.04 -3.99
C LEU A 360 17.12 0.98 -5.15
N ARG A 361 16.46 0.67 -6.28
CA ARG A 361 16.38 1.57 -7.43
C ARG A 361 15.52 2.81 -7.13
N LEU A 362 14.53 2.69 -6.24
CA LEU A 362 13.77 3.83 -5.76
C LEU A 362 14.67 4.85 -5.05
N ARG A 363 15.53 4.41 -4.14
CA ARG A 363 16.47 5.32 -3.45
C ARG A 363 17.37 6.07 -4.44
N GLU A 364 17.90 5.37 -5.44
CA GLU A 364 18.69 5.99 -6.51
C GLU A 364 17.84 7.02 -7.29
N THR A 365 16.65 6.64 -7.72
CA THR A 365 15.78 7.49 -8.54
C THR A 365 15.32 8.73 -7.77
N ALA A 366 14.91 8.58 -6.52
CA ALA A 366 14.51 9.70 -5.67
C ALA A 366 15.69 10.67 -5.39
N ALA A 367 16.89 10.14 -5.19
CA ALA A 367 18.11 10.95 -5.05
C ALA A 367 18.44 11.75 -6.33
N LEU A 368 18.32 11.13 -7.50
CA LEU A 368 18.51 11.81 -8.80
C LEU A 368 17.45 12.90 -9.01
N GLY A 369 16.17 12.62 -8.71
CA GLY A 369 15.08 13.60 -8.80
C GLY A 369 15.32 14.82 -7.91
N ARG A 370 15.73 14.59 -6.65
CA ARG A 370 16.10 15.66 -5.73
C ARG A 370 17.32 16.45 -6.25
N GLU A 371 18.33 15.77 -6.79
CA GLU A 371 19.57 16.37 -7.27
C GLU A 371 19.34 17.31 -8.46
N VAL A 372 18.55 16.91 -9.47
CA VAL A 372 18.30 17.74 -10.66
C VAL A 372 17.48 19.00 -10.35
N CYS A 373 16.79 19.03 -9.22
CA CYS A 373 16.08 20.22 -8.71
C CYS A 373 17.01 21.18 -7.95
N GLY A 374 18.28 20.84 -7.70
CA GLY A 374 19.23 21.68 -6.95
C GLY A 374 18.72 22.02 -5.55
N GLY A 375 18.87 23.27 -5.11
CA GLY A 375 18.37 23.74 -3.82
C GLY A 375 16.85 23.60 -3.63
N ASN A 376 16.07 23.70 -4.72
CA ASN A 376 14.61 23.50 -4.66
C ASN A 376 14.22 22.03 -4.41
N GLY A 377 15.16 21.09 -4.60
CA GLY A 377 14.93 19.66 -4.34
C GLY A 377 14.77 19.28 -2.87
N ILE A 378 14.98 20.21 -1.93
CA ILE A 378 14.76 19.98 -0.50
C ILE A 378 13.55 20.75 0.04
N THR A 379 12.77 21.43 -0.81
CA THR A 379 11.57 22.15 -0.43
C THR A 379 10.31 21.35 -0.79
N LEU A 380 9.23 21.52 -0.01
CA LEU A 380 7.96 20.83 -0.26
C LEU A 380 7.20 21.36 -1.48
N GLU A 381 7.61 22.50 -2.05
CA GLU A 381 7.06 22.98 -3.33
C GLU A 381 7.29 21.97 -4.47
N ARG A 382 8.29 21.11 -4.29
CA ARG A 382 8.63 20.06 -5.25
C ARG A 382 8.45 18.68 -4.62
N ASN A 383 7.63 17.85 -5.23
CA ASN A 383 7.31 16.51 -4.72
C ASN A 383 8.55 15.61 -4.55
N VAL A 384 9.64 15.90 -5.27
CA VAL A 384 10.90 15.14 -5.15
C VAL A 384 11.43 15.07 -3.72
N ALA A 385 11.20 16.12 -2.90
CA ALA A 385 11.63 16.13 -1.50
C ALA A 385 10.91 15.06 -0.66
N ARG A 386 9.59 14.92 -0.87
CA ARG A 386 8.81 13.87 -0.19
C ARG A 386 9.24 12.49 -0.65
N PHE A 387 9.34 12.24 -1.95
CA PHE A 387 9.83 10.96 -2.47
C PHE A 387 11.21 10.59 -1.96
N PHE A 388 12.12 11.56 -1.82
CA PHE A 388 13.46 11.32 -1.28
C PHE A 388 13.41 10.84 0.18
N CYS A 389 12.59 11.45 1.02
CA CYS A 389 12.42 11.02 2.41
C CYS A 389 11.70 9.67 2.49
N ASP A 390 10.59 9.52 1.75
CA ASP A 390 9.71 8.36 1.85
C ASP A 390 10.34 7.08 1.26
N ALA A 391 11.32 7.20 0.35
CA ALA A 391 12.06 6.07 -0.19
C ALA A 391 12.77 5.25 0.90
N GLU A 392 13.20 5.87 2.00
CA GLU A 392 13.86 5.19 3.11
C GLU A 392 12.90 4.26 3.89
N ALA A 393 11.62 4.64 4.00
CA ALA A 393 10.61 3.79 4.61
C ALA A 393 10.30 2.57 3.74
N ILE A 394 10.11 2.78 2.43
CA ILE A 394 9.84 1.69 1.46
C ILE A 394 11.01 0.69 1.41
N TYR A 395 12.24 1.18 1.52
CA TYR A 395 13.43 0.33 1.60
C TYR A 395 13.42 -0.55 2.86
N SER A 396 12.91 -0.03 3.98
CA SER A 396 13.05 -0.62 5.31
C SER A 396 11.90 -1.57 5.71
N TYR A 397 10.63 -1.24 5.36
CA TYR A 397 9.46 -1.95 5.88
C TYR A 397 9.07 -3.20 5.05
N GLU A 398 8.11 -4.00 5.56
CA GLU A 398 7.63 -5.28 4.98
C GLU A 398 8.76 -6.26 4.61
N GLY A 399 9.67 -6.45 5.57
CA GLY A 399 10.92 -7.17 5.40
C GLY A 399 12.02 -6.23 4.89
N THR A 400 13.05 -6.04 5.70
CA THR A 400 14.18 -5.19 5.32
C THR A 400 14.83 -5.68 4.02
N HIS A 401 15.65 -4.82 3.41
CA HIS A 401 16.44 -5.22 2.23
C HIS A 401 17.25 -6.50 2.50
N GLU A 402 17.86 -6.58 3.68
CA GLU A 402 18.69 -7.71 4.11
C GLU A 402 17.87 -8.99 4.25
N MET A 403 16.65 -8.91 4.85
CA MET A 403 15.76 -10.07 4.96
C MET A 403 15.39 -10.63 3.57
N ASN A 404 15.08 -9.77 2.61
CA ASN A 404 14.81 -10.18 1.24
C ASN A 404 16.07 -10.75 0.56
N ALA A 405 17.25 -10.18 0.82
CA ALA A 405 18.53 -10.70 0.31
C ALA A 405 18.84 -12.10 0.88
N LEU A 406 18.56 -12.36 2.17
CA LEU A 406 18.74 -13.67 2.78
C LEU A 406 17.81 -14.74 2.18
N ILE A 407 16.55 -14.38 1.89
CA ILE A 407 15.61 -15.26 1.19
C ILE A 407 16.15 -15.63 -0.19
N MET A 408 16.64 -14.64 -0.95
CA MET A 408 17.27 -14.87 -2.25
C MET A 408 18.56 -15.70 -2.14
N GLY A 409 19.43 -15.40 -1.18
CA GLY A 409 20.68 -16.11 -0.94
C GLY A 409 20.44 -17.58 -0.64
N ARG A 410 19.47 -17.89 0.23
CA ARG A 410 19.03 -19.27 0.53
C ARG A 410 18.58 -20.02 -0.74
N LYS A 411 17.82 -19.34 -1.62
CA LYS A 411 17.37 -19.97 -2.87
C LYS A 411 18.53 -20.26 -3.81
N LEU A 412 19.49 -19.34 -3.91
CA LEU A 412 20.63 -19.47 -4.83
C LEU A 412 21.61 -20.56 -4.38
N THR A 413 21.87 -20.63 -3.07
CA THR A 413 22.92 -21.49 -2.51
C THR A 413 22.39 -22.82 -1.96
N GLY A 414 21.10 -22.91 -1.68
CA GLY A 414 20.50 -24.02 -0.90
C GLY A 414 20.81 -23.98 0.59
N ILE A 415 21.56 -22.98 1.08
CA ILE A 415 22.00 -22.86 2.47
C ILE A 415 21.30 -21.69 3.15
N SER A 416 20.69 -21.94 4.32
CA SER A 416 20.09 -20.89 5.14
C SER A 416 21.17 -20.11 5.88
N ALA A 417 21.13 -18.77 5.77
CA ALA A 417 21.93 -17.88 6.59
C ALA A 417 21.12 -17.26 7.75
N PHE A 418 19.86 -17.68 7.92
CA PHE A 418 19.10 -17.37 9.13
C PHE A 418 19.65 -18.17 10.31
N VAL A 419 19.81 -17.52 11.45
CA VAL A 419 20.32 -18.11 12.70
C VAL A 419 19.21 -18.88 13.39
#